data_7bdfc46f99e157edddde39801e253cf7
#
_entry.id   7bdfc46f99e157edddde39801e253cf7
#
_cell.length_a   1.000
_cell.length_b   1.000
_cell.length_c   1.000
_cell.angle_alpha   90.00
_cell.angle_beta   90.00
_cell.angle_gamma   90.00
#
_symmetry.space_group_name_H-M   'P 1'
#
loop_
_entity.id
_entity.type
_entity.pdbx_description
1 polymer ?
#
loop_
_entity_poly.entity_id
_entity_poly.type
_entity_poly.pdbx_seq_one_letter_code
_entity_poly.pdbx_strand_id
1 'polypeptide(L)'
;MYDIEKITKEVKYRFSKYPGLTLAVMGCIVNGPGEMKEAQAGIVGNGLNKANIYIYGKLVSKNIPINDVVDEFEKQLKIYNLI
;
A
#
# COMPACT_ATOMS: atom_id res chain seq x y z
N MET A 1 16.24 -0.41 2.98
CA MET A 1 14.87 -0.76 3.42
C MET A 1 14.06 0.51 3.65
N TYR A 2 12.79 0.51 3.27
CA TYR A 2 11.98 1.69 3.52
C TYR A 2 11.45 1.69 4.95
N ASP A 3 11.04 2.88 5.42
CA ASP A 3 10.52 3.06 6.77
C ASP A 3 9.05 2.67 6.83
N ILE A 4 8.80 1.40 7.16
CA ILE A 4 7.45 0.85 7.20
C ILE A 4 6.59 1.53 8.27
N GLU A 5 7.19 1.92 9.40
CA GLU A 5 6.43 2.56 10.47
C GLU A 5 5.90 3.93 10.04
N LYS A 6 6.73 4.69 9.36
CA LYS A 6 6.34 6.01 8.86
C LYS A 6 5.22 5.88 7.83
N ILE A 7 5.37 4.95 6.89
CA ILE A 7 4.35 4.72 5.86
C ILE A 7 3.05 4.22 6.49
N THR A 8 3.14 3.31 7.45
CA THR A 8 1.96 2.79 8.13
C THR A 8 1.19 3.91 8.85
N LYS A 9 1.91 4.77 9.56
CA LYS A 9 1.27 5.90 10.25
C LYS A 9 0.61 6.85 9.28
N GLU A 10 1.25 7.15 8.18
CA GLU A 10 0.69 8.06 7.19
C GLU A 10 -0.55 7.46 6.53
N VAL A 11 -0.53 6.17 6.21
CA VAL A 11 -1.68 5.47 5.65
C VAL A 11 -2.84 5.50 6.63
N LYS A 12 -2.59 5.17 7.89
CA LYS A 12 -3.64 5.21 8.91
C LYS A 12 -4.25 6.60 9.07
N TYR A 13 -3.40 7.61 9.10
CA TYR A 13 -3.87 8.98 9.24
C TYR A 13 -4.68 9.42 8.03
N ARG A 14 -4.15 9.20 6.84
CA ARG A 14 -4.77 9.68 5.60
C ARG A 14 -6.08 8.98 5.29
N PHE A 15 -6.19 7.70 5.61
CA PHE A 15 -7.37 6.90 5.26
C PHE A 15 -8.25 6.54 6.45
N SER A 16 -8.07 7.20 7.58
CA SER A 16 -8.89 6.96 8.78
C SER A 16 -10.36 7.27 8.59
N LYS A 17 -10.69 8.13 7.64
CA LYS A 17 -12.09 8.48 7.35
C LYS A 17 -12.81 7.43 6.52
N TYR A 18 -12.14 6.34 6.18
CA TYR A 18 -12.73 5.25 5.40
C TYR A 18 -12.71 3.96 6.23
N PRO A 19 -13.56 3.85 7.28
CA PRO A 19 -13.45 2.74 8.24
C PRO A 19 -13.72 1.35 7.65
N GLY A 20 -14.44 1.27 6.53
CA GLY A 20 -14.69 0.00 5.87
C GLY A 20 -13.55 -0.48 4.97
N LEU A 21 -12.51 0.32 4.83
CA LEU A 21 -11.41 0.02 3.92
C LEU A 21 -10.34 -0.82 4.62
N THR A 22 -10.06 -1.99 4.07
CA THR A 22 -9.05 -2.89 4.63
C THR A 22 -7.74 -2.73 3.88
N LEU A 23 -6.74 -2.16 4.54
CA LEU A 23 -5.45 -1.86 3.96
C LEU A 23 -4.33 -2.60 4.67
N ALA A 24 -3.25 -2.90 3.95
CA ALA A 24 -2.06 -3.53 4.49
C ALA A 24 -0.81 -2.77 4.08
N VAL A 25 0.18 -2.73 4.96
CA VAL A 25 1.49 -2.16 4.65
C VAL A 25 2.53 -3.18 5.09
N MET A 26 3.37 -3.62 4.17
CA MET A 26 4.33 -4.69 4.42
C MET A 26 5.73 -4.28 4.04
N GLY A 27 6.71 -4.82 4.79
CA GLY A 27 8.11 -4.48 4.59
C GLY A 27 8.77 -5.20 3.44
N CYS A 28 8.27 -6.37 3.04
CA CYS A 28 8.87 -7.12 1.96
C CYS A 28 7.84 -7.99 1.25
N ILE A 29 8.23 -8.41 0.05
CA ILE A 29 7.31 -9.16 -0.82
C ILE A 29 7.18 -10.64 -0.46
N VAL A 30 8.05 -11.16 0.38
CA VAL A 30 8.09 -12.61 0.66
C VAL A 30 6.76 -13.14 1.15
N ASN A 31 6.11 -12.44 2.04
CA ASN A 31 4.80 -12.85 2.56
C ASN A 31 3.66 -12.01 2.02
N GLY A 32 3.98 -11.02 1.18
CA GLY A 32 2.99 -10.05 0.71
C GLY A 32 1.80 -10.66 0.00
N PRO A 33 2.00 -11.51 -1.04
CA PRO A 33 0.87 -12.06 -1.78
C PRO A 33 -0.11 -12.87 -0.93
N GLY A 34 0.39 -13.61 0.05
CA GLY A 34 -0.47 -14.40 0.92
C GLY A 34 -1.33 -13.54 1.83
N GLU A 35 -0.74 -12.53 2.43
CA GLU A 35 -1.45 -11.65 3.35
C GLU A 35 -2.36 -10.67 2.63
N MET A 36 -2.03 -10.33 1.39
CA MET A 36 -2.85 -9.41 0.59
C MET A 36 -4.20 -9.97 0.22
N LYS A 37 -4.41 -11.27 0.33
CA LYS A 37 -5.70 -11.88 -0.02
C LYS A 37 -6.86 -11.33 0.80
N GLU A 38 -6.60 -10.91 2.04
CA GLU A 38 -7.65 -10.39 2.91
C GLU A 38 -7.75 -8.87 2.90
N ALA A 39 -6.77 -8.19 2.31
CA ALA A 39 -6.79 -6.74 2.22
C ALA A 39 -7.33 -6.31 0.86
N GLN A 40 -8.09 -5.23 0.85
CA GLN A 40 -8.57 -4.66 -0.40
C GLN A 40 -7.42 -4.02 -1.17
N ALA A 41 -6.47 -3.44 -0.47
CA ALA A 41 -5.32 -2.80 -1.08
C ALA A 41 -4.12 -2.85 -0.14
N GLY A 42 -2.92 -2.71 -0.69
CA GLY A 42 -1.75 -2.72 0.15
C GLY A 42 -0.51 -2.16 -0.51
N ILE A 43 0.45 -1.81 0.33
CA ILE A 43 1.77 -1.33 -0.07
C ILE A 43 2.78 -2.37 0.40
N VAL A 44 3.65 -2.81 -0.51
CA VAL A 44 4.68 -3.81 -0.19
C VAL A 44 6.03 -3.27 -0.59
N GLY A 45 6.98 -3.26 0.33
CA GLY A 45 8.35 -2.81 0.07
C GLY A 45 9.00 -3.59 -1.06
N ASN A 46 9.73 -2.91 -1.93
CA ASN A 46 10.40 -3.50 -3.08
C ASN A 46 11.82 -2.96 -3.18
N GLY A 47 12.64 -3.30 -2.18
CA GLY A 47 14.03 -2.86 -2.13
C GLY A 47 14.20 -1.53 -1.41
N LEU A 48 15.30 -0.86 -1.70
CA LEU A 48 15.64 0.40 -1.03
C LEU A 48 14.77 1.54 -1.54
N ASN A 49 14.05 2.16 -0.62
CA ASN A 49 13.29 3.38 -0.88
C ASN A 49 12.25 3.26 -1.98
N LYS A 50 11.77 2.05 -2.26
CA LYS A 50 10.72 1.81 -3.25
C LYS A 50 9.69 0.83 -2.72
N ALA A 51 8.48 0.91 -3.26
CA ALA A 51 7.41 0.00 -2.89
C ALA A 51 6.48 -0.24 -4.08
N ASN A 52 5.77 -1.35 -4.00
CA ASN A 52 4.74 -1.71 -4.98
C ASN A 52 3.37 -1.52 -4.35
N ILE A 53 2.37 -1.29 -5.19
CA ILE A 53 0.98 -1.14 -4.73
C ILE A 53 0.15 -2.27 -5.33
N TYR A 54 -0.66 -2.90 -4.48
CA TYR A 54 -1.56 -3.99 -4.87
C TYR A 54 -3.00 -3.58 -4.59
N ILE A 55 -3.90 -3.94 -5.49
CA ILE A 55 -5.34 -3.79 -5.31
C ILE A 55 -5.98 -5.16 -5.56
N TYR A 56 -6.70 -5.67 -4.56
CA TYR A 56 -7.34 -6.99 -4.62
C TYR A 56 -6.34 -8.09 -5.03
N GLY A 57 -5.12 -8.00 -4.49
CA GLY A 57 -4.08 -8.97 -4.76
C GLY A 57 -3.35 -8.80 -6.08
N LYS A 58 -3.70 -7.81 -6.88
CA LYS A 58 -3.06 -7.54 -8.17
C LYS A 58 -2.08 -6.39 -8.08
N LEU A 59 -0.90 -6.55 -8.66
CA LEU A 59 0.09 -5.49 -8.73
C LEU A 59 -0.39 -4.41 -9.70
N VAL A 60 -0.63 -3.21 -9.18
CA VAL A 60 -1.14 -2.10 -10.01
C VAL A 60 -0.12 -0.99 -10.19
N SER A 61 0.84 -0.85 -9.28
CA SER A 61 1.92 0.12 -9.41
C SER A 61 3.19 -0.50 -8.89
N LYS A 62 4.29 -0.32 -9.60
CA LYS A 62 5.57 -0.98 -9.31
C LYS A 62 6.68 0.04 -9.15
N ASN A 63 7.58 -0.20 -8.20
CA ASN A 63 8.79 0.60 -7.99
C ASN A 63 8.50 2.08 -7.74
N ILE A 64 7.49 2.35 -6.92
CA ILE A 64 7.14 3.72 -6.57
C ILE A 64 8.11 4.23 -5.49
N PRO A 65 8.73 5.40 -5.69
CA PRO A 65 9.58 5.97 -4.64
C PRO A 65 8.81 6.15 -3.33
N ILE A 66 9.46 5.89 -2.21
CA ILE A 66 8.80 5.94 -0.90
C ILE A 66 8.16 7.31 -0.63
N ASN A 67 8.79 8.38 -1.09
CA ASN A 67 8.23 9.72 -0.87
C ASN A 67 6.93 9.95 -1.63
N ASP A 68 6.64 9.13 -2.64
CA ASP A 68 5.47 9.29 -3.50
C ASP A 68 4.44 8.18 -3.31
N VAL A 69 4.80 7.12 -2.56
CA VAL A 69 3.99 5.91 -2.54
C VAL A 69 2.59 6.12 -1.95
N VAL A 70 2.45 6.94 -0.92
CA VAL A 70 1.15 7.15 -0.30
C VAL A 70 0.24 7.96 -1.22
N ASP A 71 0.79 8.94 -1.92
CA ASP A 71 0.02 9.70 -2.91
C ASP A 71 -0.43 8.80 -4.06
N GLU A 72 0.47 7.96 -4.56
CA GLU A 72 0.13 7.02 -5.62
C GLU A 72 -0.90 6.00 -5.14
N PHE A 73 -0.78 5.57 -3.88
CA PHE A 73 -1.73 4.65 -3.26
C PHE A 73 -3.14 5.25 -3.25
N GLU A 74 -3.25 6.50 -2.84
CA GLU A 74 -4.53 7.19 -2.84
C GLU A 74 -5.11 7.28 -4.25
N LYS A 75 -4.27 7.60 -5.24
CA LYS A 75 -4.68 7.67 -6.63
C LYS A 75 -5.24 6.32 -7.11
N GLN A 76 -4.56 5.22 -6.81
CA GLN A 76 -5.01 3.90 -7.21
C GLN A 76 -6.31 3.49 -6.51
N LEU A 77 -6.46 3.84 -5.24
CA LEU A 77 -7.69 3.58 -4.52
C LEU A 77 -8.88 4.28 -5.18
N LYS A 78 -8.68 5.50 -5.66
CA LYS A 78 -9.72 6.24 -6.37
C LYS A 78 -10.04 5.61 -7.72
N ILE A 79 -9.00 5.19 -8.46
CA ILE A 79 -9.18 4.54 -9.75
C ILE A 79 -10.04 3.28 -9.63
N TYR A 80 -9.85 2.52 -8.55
CA TYR A 80 -10.59 1.28 -8.32
C TYR A 80 -11.84 1.47 -7.48
N ASN A 81 -12.23 2.72 -7.25
CA ASN A 81 -13.47 3.06 -6.52
C ASN A 81 -13.51 2.54 -5.09
N LEU A 82 -12.36 2.43 -4.44
CA LEU A 82 -12.30 2.05 -3.04
C LEU A 82 -12.49 3.26 -2.12
N ILE A 83 -12.26 4.44 -2.64
CA ILE A 83 -12.50 5.69 -1.92
C ILE A 83 -13.14 6.74 -2.82
#